data_aca419c487af53bf54c5a81ee434ed38
#
_entry.id   aca419c487af53bf54c5a81ee434ed38
#
_cell.length_a   1.000
_cell.length_b   1.000
_cell.length_c   1.000
_cell.angle_alpha   90.00
_cell.angle_beta   90.00
_cell.angle_gamma   90.00
#
_symmetry.space_group_name_H-M   'P 1'
#
loop_
_entity.id
_entity.type
_entity.pdbx_description
1 polymer ?
#
loop_
_entity_poly.entity_id
_entity_poly.type
_entity_poly.pdbx_seq_one_letter_code
_entity_poly.pdbx_strand_id
1 'polypeptide(L)'
;MKTVEYIFNETDNSCALCGLKGLQSLTEHHIDGNKKNNEYDNLIILCWNCHQRFNQNKGIDINQIQTTKKFLIIKTLTLFGVNALKIAKRNNFGVIAMPFLLYHLVDLGLMTKEEVQMGYGDQKDATARFAITKKGKKLLEKWFK
;
A
#
# COMPACT_ATOMS: atom_id res chain seq x y z
N MET A 1 1.41 -4.24 12.53
CA MET A 1 2.78 -4.72 12.28
C MET A 1 3.10 -4.87 10.79
N LYS A 2 2.32 -5.62 10.04
CA LYS A 2 2.55 -5.78 8.58
C LYS A 2 2.58 -4.46 7.81
N THR A 3 1.68 -3.54 8.12
CA THR A 3 1.62 -2.22 7.46
C THR A 3 2.92 -1.43 7.61
N VAL A 4 3.50 -1.41 8.81
CA VAL A 4 4.75 -0.68 9.10
C VAL A 4 5.92 -1.27 8.30
N GLU A 5 6.00 -2.60 8.21
CA GLU A 5 7.02 -3.27 7.40
C GLU A 5 6.93 -2.86 5.92
N TYR A 6 5.73 -2.82 5.35
CA TYR A 6 5.53 -2.39 3.96
C TYR A 6 5.94 -0.93 3.75
N ILE A 7 5.64 -0.04 4.70
CA ILE A 7 5.98 1.38 4.60
C ILE A 7 7.50 1.61 4.61
N PHE A 8 8.24 0.88 5.46
CA PHE A 8 9.71 0.95 5.47
C PHE A 8 10.32 0.30 4.22
N ASN A 9 9.79 -0.83 3.79
CA ASN A 9 10.29 -1.54 2.61
C ASN A 9 10.06 -0.76 1.31
N GLU A 10 8.94 -0.04 1.18
CA GLU A 10 8.67 0.74 -0.04
C GLU A 10 9.68 1.85 -0.29
N THR A 11 10.35 2.33 0.76
CA THR A 11 11.41 3.35 0.66
C THR A 11 12.82 2.79 0.81
N ASP A 12 12.96 1.46 0.93
CA ASP A 12 14.25 0.82 1.23
C ASP A 12 14.92 1.39 2.49
N ASN A 13 14.12 1.56 3.55
CA ASN A 13 14.56 2.13 4.83
C ASN A 13 15.22 3.51 4.68
N SER A 14 14.66 4.34 3.84
CA SER A 14 15.15 5.70 3.60
C SER A 14 14.02 6.73 3.64
N CYS A 15 14.38 8.01 3.74
CA CYS A 15 13.42 9.09 3.59
C CYS A 15 12.83 9.11 2.18
N ALA A 16 11.51 9.12 2.07
CA ALA A 16 10.80 9.11 0.81
C ALA A 16 11.09 10.34 -0.08
N LEU A 17 11.49 11.46 0.53
CA LEU A 17 11.74 12.72 -0.18
C LEU A 17 13.21 12.97 -0.50
N CYS A 18 14.12 12.78 0.46
CA CYS A 18 15.54 13.10 0.27
C CYS A 18 16.45 11.87 0.18
N GLY A 19 15.94 10.67 0.45
CA GLY A 19 16.71 9.44 0.36
C GLY A 19 17.68 9.18 1.54
N LEU A 20 17.65 10.01 2.60
CA LEU A 20 18.50 9.79 3.78
C LEU A 20 18.23 8.42 4.37
N LYS A 21 19.28 7.62 4.54
CA LYS A 21 19.21 6.30 5.17
C LYS A 21 19.56 6.37 6.65
N GLY A 22 19.03 5.44 7.43
CA GLY A 22 19.30 5.29 8.85
C GLY A 22 18.02 5.31 9.68
N LEU A 23 17.63 4.15 10.20
CA LEU A 23 16.37 3.97 10.94
C LEU A 23 16.18 4.96 12.09
N GLN A 24 17.28 5.36 12.76
CA GLN A 24 17.22 6.32 13.88
C GLN A 24 16.82 7.73 13.43
N SER A 25 17.00 8.06 12.15
CA SER A 25 16.70 9.38 11.59
C SER A 25 15.35 9.43 10.89
N LEU A 26 14.63 8.31 10.83
CA LEU A 26 13.37 8.18 10.11
C LEU A 26 12.17 8.20 11.05
N THR A 27 11.08 8.76 10.57
CA THR A 27 9.81 8.81 11.29
C THR A 27 8.64 8.51 10.35
N GLU A 28 7.58 7.96 10.91
CA GLU A 28 6.32 7.78 10.22
C GLU A 28 5.55 9.10 10.22
N HIS A 29 5.20 9.58 9.03
CA HIS A 29 4.39 10.79 8.88
C HIS A 29 2.98 10.44 8.44
N HIS A 30 1.98 10.97 9.16
CA HIS A 30 0.57 10.83 8.82
C HIS A 30 0.18 11.93 7.82
N ILE A 31 -0.12 11.56 6.59
CA ILE A 31 -0.35 12.51 5.47
C ILE A 31 -1.54 13.42 5.73
N ASP A 32 -2.60 12.89 6.36
CA ASP A 32 -3.79 13.67 6.72
C ASP A 32 -3.67 14.44 8.06
N GLY A 33 -2.54 14.31 8.74
CA GLY A 33 -2.31 14.92 10.06
C GLY A 33 -2.99 14.20 11.22
N ASN A 34 -3.77 13.18 10.99
CA ASN A 34 -4.45 12.42 12.02
C ASN A 34 -3.60 11.22 12.50
N LYS A 35 -3.00 11.36 13.66
CA LYS A 35 -2.12 10.33 14.26
C LYS A 35 -2.83 9.00 14.58
N LYS A 36 -4.16 8.96 14.54
CA LYS A 36 -4.95 7.74 14.75
C LYS A 36 -5.20 6.97 13.45
N ASN A 37 -4.99 7.61 12.30
CA ASN A 37 -5.19 6.99 10.99
C ASN A 37 -3.92 6.29 10.52
N ASN A 38 -3.75 5.04 10.91
CA ASN A 38 -2.60 4.19 10.56
C ASN A 38 -2.83 3.34 9.30
N GLU A 39 -3.71 3.78 8.41
CA GLU A 39 -3.91 3.10 7.13
C GLU A 39 -2.64 3.23 6.25
N TYR A 40 -2.35 2.17 5.51
CA TYR A 40 -1.15 2.09 4.66
C TYR A 40 -0.97 3.32 3.76
N ASP A 41 -2.05 3.76 3.13
CA ASP A 41 -2.01 4.88 2.18
C ASP A 41 -1.95 6.26 2.85
N ASN A 42 -2.04 6.31 4.18
CA ASN A 42 -1.91 7.54 4.96
C ASN A 42 -0.53 7.72 5.61
N LEU A 43 0.34 6.73 5.52
CA LEU A 43 1.65 6.75 6.16
C LEU A 43 2.76 6.85 5.13
N ILE A 44 3.76 7.68 5.41
CA ILE A 44 4.97 7.84 4.59
C ILE A 44 6.18 7.99 5.50
N ILE A 45 7.32 7.44 5.10
CA ILE A 45 8.56 7.56 5.87
C ILE A 45 9.30 8.83 5.46
N LEU A 46 9.56 9.69 6.43
CA LEU A 46 10.35 10.91 6.27
C LEU A 46 11.47 10.95 7.31
N CYS A 47 12.59 11.56 6.97
CA CYS A 47 13.58 11.93 7.98
C CYS A 47 13.09 13.13 8.80
N TRP A 48 13.65 13.31 9.97
CA TRP A 48 13.28 14.43 10.86
C TRP A 48 13.39 15.79 10.19
N ASN A 49 14.41 15.99 9.37
CA ASN A 49 14.60 17.24 8.64
C ASN A 49 13.47 17.52 7.63
N CYS A 50 13.14 16.54 6.79
CA CYS A 50 12.02 16.66 5.83
C CYS A 50 10.68 16.83 6.54
N HIS A 51 10.46 16.10 7.64
CA HIS A 51 9.25 16.22 8.45
C HIS A 51 9.08 17.62 9.03
N GLN A 52 10.17 18.21 9.59
CA GLN A 52 10.13 19.58 10.10
C GLN A 52 9.94 20.61 8.99
N ARG A 53 10.61 20.44 7.86
CA ARG A 53 10.44 21.35 6.70
C ARG A 53 9.00 21.37 6.20
N PHE A 54 8.34 20.22 6.16
CA PHE A 54 6.91 20.14 5.83
C PHE A 54 6.06 20.88 6.88
N ASN A 55 6.26 20.61 8.17
CA ASN A 55 5.50 21.24 9.25
C ASN A 55 5.68 22.77 9.31
N GLN A 56 6.83 23.28 8.87
CA GLN A 56 7.15 24.71 8.85
C GLN A 56 6.88 25.38 7.49
N ASN A 57 6.28 24.66 6.53
CA ASN A 57 6.06 25.13 5.14
C ASN A 57 7.35 25.61 4.44
N LYS A 58 8.48 24.92 4.70
CA LYS A 58 9.80 25.27 4.13
C LYS A 58 10.18 24.39 2.94
N GLY A 59 9.53 24.61 1.80
CA GLY A 59 9.91 23.99 0.54
C GLY A 59 9.39 22.55 0.31
N ILE A 60 8.56 22.03 1.21
CA ILE A 60 7.87 20.74 1.05
C ILE A 60 6.39 20.99 1.28
N ASP A 61 5.57 20.76 0.26
CA ASP A 61 4.13 20.91 0.33
C ASP A 61 3.40 19.55 0.32
N ILE A 62 2.11 19.59 0.60
CA ILE A 62 1.28 18.38 0.64
C ILE A 62 1.18 17.69 -0.73
N ASN A 63 1.20 18.44 -1.82
CA ASN A 63 1.14 17.86 -3.17
C ASN A 63 2.36 17.02 -3.46
N GLN A 64 3.53 17.47 -3.04
CA GLN A 64 4.80 16.73 -3.18
C GLN A 64 4.75 15.42 -2.40
N ILE A 65 4.25 15.44 -1.16
CA ILE A 65 4.07 14.24 -0.34
C ILE A 65 3.06 13.28 -0.97
N GLN A 66 1.92 13.77 -1.42
CA GLN A 66 0.89 12.94 -2.06
C GLN A 66 1.39 12.32 -3.38
N THR A 67 2.08 13.08 -4.20
CA THR A 67 2.67 12.57 -5.45
C THR A 67 3.68 11.47 -5.16
N THR A 68 4.57 11.70 -4.20
CA THR A 68 5.56 10.70 -3.77
C THR A 68 4.86 9.44 -3.24
N LYS A 69 3.85 9.59 -2.37
CA LYS A 69 3.11 8.44 -1.85
C LYS A 69 2.41 7.65 -2.96
N LYS A 70 1.85 8.31 -3.95
CA LYS A 70 1.23 7.64 -5.10
C LYS A 70 2.23 6.74 -5.85
N PHE A 71 3.44 7.22 -6.09
CA PHE A 71 4.50 6.40 -6.71
C PHE A 71 4.87 5.21 -5.83
N LEU A 72 4.97 5.40 -4.52
CA LEU A 72 5.26 4.32 -3.58
C LEU A 72 4.15 3.27 -3.56
N ILE A 73 2.88 3.69 -3.61
CA ILE A 73 1.74 2.78 -3.70
C ILE A 73 1.81 1.95 -4.98
N ILE A 74 2.07 2.57 -6.14
CA ILE A 74 2.21 1.86 -7.42
C ILE A 74 3.37 0.85 -7.35
N LYS A 75 4.49 1.23 -6.76
CA LYS A 75 5.64 0.36 -6.57
C LYS A 75 5.30 -0.84 -5.68
N THR A 76 4.65 -0.61 -4.56
CA THR A 76 4.33 -1.65 -3.57
C THR A 76 3.23 -2.59 -4.05
N LEU A 77 2.15 -2.05 -4.59
CA LEU A 77 1.05 -2.87 -5.11
C LEU A 77 1.38 -3.52 -6.44
N THR A 78 2.30 -2.95 -7.18
CA THR A 78 2.58 -3.22 -8.60
C THR A 78 1.39 -2.86 -9.50
N LEU A 79 1.62 -2.69 -10.79
CA LEU A 79 0.51 -2.48 -11.74
C LEU A 79 -0.42 -3.69 -11.80
N PHE A 80 0.14 -4.89 -11.62
CA PHE A 80 -0.64 -6.13 -11.55
C PHE A 80 -1.63 -6.09 -10.37
N GLY A 81 -1.17 -5.71 -9.18
CA GLY A 81 -2.02 -5.59 -7.99
C GLY A 81 -3.09 -4.51 -8.13
N VAL A 82 -2.75 -3.35 -8.67
CA VAL A 82 -3.72 -2.28 -8.96
C VAL A 82 -4.79 -2.75 -9.94
N ASN A 83 -4.40 -3.46 -11.00
CA ASN A 83 -5.36 -4.03 -11.96
C ASN A 83 -6.26 -5.08 -11.32
N ALA A 84 -5.70 -5.94 -10.46
CA ALA A 84 -6.48 -6.92 -9.72
C ALA A 84 -7.58 -6.25 -8.86
N LEU A 85 -7.23 -5.18 -8.15
CA LEU A 85 -8.20 -4.39 -7.38
C LEU A 85 -9.29 -3.78 -8.28
N LYS A 86 -8.90 -3.20 -9.41
CA LYS A 86 -9.86 -2.61 -10.36
C LYS A 86 -10.84 -3.63 -10.92
N ILE A 87 -10.35 -4.80 -11.31
CA ILE A 87 -11.19 -5.90 -11.82
C ILE A 87 -12.13 -6.41 -10.74
N ALA A 88 -11.61 -6.65 -9.53
CA ALA A 88 -12.42 -7.13 -8.41
C ALA A 88 -13.51 -6.13 -8.00
N LYS A 89 -13.24 -4.82 -8.12
CA LYS A 89 -14.25 -3.77 -7.89
C LYS A 89 -15.38 -3.81 -8.92
N ARG A 90 -15.07 -4.15 -10.19
CA ARG A 90 -16.06 -4.14 -11.29
C ARG A 90 -17.02 -5.31 -11.25
N ASN A 91 -16.52 -6.50 -10.94
CA ASN A 91 -17.28 -7.74 -11.18
C ASN A 91 -17.92 -8.35 -9.93
N ASN A 92 -17.71 -7.80 -8.75
CA ASN A 92 -18.18 -8.32 -7.45
C ASN A 92 -17.77 -9.78 -7.12
N PHE A 93 -17.21 -10.50 -8.08
CA PHE A 93 -16.71 -11.88 -7.88
C PHE A 93 -15.28 -11.88 -7.34
N GLY A 94 -14.48 -10.91 -7.76
CA GLY A 94 -13.05 -10.86 -7.48
C GLY A 94 -12.19 -11.34 -8.64
N VAL A 95 -10.99 -11.77 -8.33
CA VAL A 95 -10.03 -12.33 -9.29
C VAL A 95 -9.51 -13.66 -8.82
N ILE A 96 -9.24 -14.56 -9.75
CA ILE A 96 -8.57 -15.84 -9.48
C ILE A 96 -7.12 -15.69 -9.88
N ALA A 97 -6.21 -15.95 -8.95
CA ALA A 97 -4.77 -15.82 -9.17
C ALA A 97 -3.98 -16.77 -8.29
N MET A 98 -2.73 -16.98 -8.64
CA MET A 98 -1.77 -17.66 -7.74
C MET A 98 -1.57 -16.80 -6.49
N PRO A 99 -1.67 -17.37 -5.29
CA PRO A 99 -1.65 -16.59 -4.06
C PRO A 99 -0.44 -15.67 -3.90
N PHE A 100 0.76 -16.12 -4.31
CA PHE A 100 1.98 -15.32 -4.14
C PHE A 100 1.94 -13.98 -4.90
N LEU A 101 1.13 -13.86 -5.93
CA LEU A 101 0.99 -12.62 -6.72
C LEU A 101 0.22 -11.53 -5.97
N LEU A 102 -0.65 -11.89 -5.04
CA LEU A 102 -1.58 -10.97 -4.37
C LEU A 102 -1.50 -11.00 -2.84
N TYR A 103 -0.58 -11.73 -2.23
CA TYR A 103 -0.45 -11.78 -0.77
C TYR A 103 -0.22 -10.41 -0.14
N HIS A 104 0.55 -9.56 -0.79
CA HIS A 104 0.79 -8.20 -0.30
C HIS A 104 -0.51 -7.39 -0.20
N LEU A 105 -1.47 -7.60 -1.09
CA LEU A 105 -2.77 -6.95 -1.02
C LEU A 105 -3.61 -7.47 0.18
N VAL A 106 -3.50 -8.74 0.47
CA VAL A 106 -4.14 -9.35 1.65
C VAL A 106 -3.49 -8.85 2.93
N ASP A 107 -2.17 -8.80 2.98
CA ASP A 107 -1.41 -8.29 4.13
C ASP A 107 -1.75 -6.84 4.46
N LEU A 108 -1.98 -6.01 3.44
CA LEU A 108 -2.39 -4.62 3.61
C LEU A 108 -3.90 -4.44 3.85
N GLY A 109 -4.65 -5.54 3.89
CA GLY A 109 -6.10 -5.50 4.12
C GLY A 109 -6.92 -4.97 2.94
N LEU A 110 -6.33 -4.93 1.75
CA LEU A 110 -6.99 -4.43 0.53
C LEU A 110 -7.81 -5.50 -0.19
N MET A 111 -7.46 -6.76 0.01
CA MET A 111 -8.18 -7.93 -0.50
C MET A 111 -8.32 -9.00 0.58
N THR A 112 -9.32 -9.88 0.41
CA THR A 112 -9.45 -11.12 1.15
C THR A 112 -9.17 -12.30 0.24
N LYS A 113 -8.50 -13.32 0.76
CA LYS A 113 -8.24 -14.58 0.06
C LYS A 113 -9.34 -15.58 0.41
N GLU A 114 -9.93 -16.20 -0.60
CA GLU A 114 -10.84 -17.33 -0.46
C GLU A 114 -10.30 -18.53 -1.23
N GLU A 115 -10.32 -19.70 -0.60
CA GLU A 115 -9.92 -20.94 -1.27
C GLU A 115 -10.96 -21.31 -2.33
N VAL A 116 -10.48 -21.59 -3.55
CA VAL A 116 -11.31 -22.14 -4.62
C VAL A 116 -10.99 -23.61 -4.75
N GLN A 117 -11.97 -24.46 -4.44
CA GLN A 117 -11.87 -25.90 -4.74
C GLN A 117 -11.99 -26.10 -6.25
N MET A 118 -10.86 -26.07 -6.93
CA MET A 118 -10.79 -26.54 -8.32
C MET A 118 -10.48 -28.04 -8.28
N GLY A 119 -11.40 -28.87 -8.73
CA GLY A 119 -11.50 -30.30 -8.52
C GLY A 119 -10.47 -31.20 -9.18
N TYR A 120 -9.19 -30.88 -9.20
CA TYR A 120 -8.13 -31.76 -9.71
C TYR A 120 -6.89 -31.77 -8.80
N GLY A 121 -6.80 -32.85 -7.98
CA GLY A 121 -5.57 -33.24 -7.29
C GLY A 121 -5.15 -32.41 -6.09
N ASP A 122 -4.03 -32.80 -5.48
CA ASP A 122 -3.48 -32.24 -4.22
C ASP A 122 -2.93 -30.81 -4.31
N GLN A 123 -3.30 -30.06 -5.33
CA GLN A 123 -2.84 -28.66 -5.54
C GLN A 123 -3.76 -27.65 -4.84
N LYS A 124 -3.93 -27.81 -3.52
CA LYS A 124 -4.76 -26.91 -2.72
C LYS A 124 -4.32 -25.43 -2.76
N ASP A 125 -3.09 -25.14 -3.16
CA ASP A 125 -2.49 -23.80 -3.10
C ASP A 125 -2.16 -23.21 -4.48
N ALA A 126 -2.55 -23.86 -5.58
CA ALA A 126 -2.19 -23.37 -6.93
C ALA A 126 -2.92 -22.08 -7.32
N THR A 127 -4.19 -21.92 -6.91
CA THR A 127 -4.99 -20.73 -7.18
C THR A 127 -5.94 -20.44 -6.02
N ALA A 128 -6.29 -19.18 -5.86
CA ALA A 128 -7.29 -18.74 -4.91
C ALA A 128 -8.12 -17.59 -5.51
N ARG A 129 -9.30 -17.35 -4.97
CA ARG A 129 -10.11 -16.19 -5.28
C ARG A 129 -9.79 -15.05 -4.32
N PHE A 130 -9.58 -13.86 -4.87
CA PHE A 130 -9.33 -12.65 -4.11
C PHE A 130 -10.46 -11.65 -4.32
N ALA A 131 -11.09 -11.24 -3.24
CA ALA A 131 -12.17 -10.25 -3.25
C ALA A 131 -11.67 -8.92 -2.69
N ILE A 132 -12.15 -7.81 -3.23
CA ILE A 132 -11.77 -6.48 -2.77
C ILE A 132 -12.49 -6.15 -1.45
N THR A 133 -11.76 -5.54 -0.51
CA THR A 133 -12.30 -5.04 0.75
C THR A 133 -12.80 -3.59 0.62
N LYS A 134 -13.48 -3.10 1.66
CA LYS A 134 -13.83 -1.66 1.76
C LYS A 134 -12.59 -0.77 1.72
N LYS A 135 -11.49 -1.19 2.34
CA LYS A 135 -10.20 -0.47 2.30
C LYS A 135 -9.63 -0.43 0.90
N GLY A 136 -9.67 -1.54 0.17
CA GLY A 136 -9.24 -1.61 -1.22
C GLY A 136 -10.03 -0.66 -2.13
N LYS A 137 -11.36 -0.62 -1.96
CA LYS A 137 -12.22 0.32 -2.70
C LYS A 137 -11.88 1.79 -2.41
N LYS A 138 -11.71 2.15 -1.15
CA LYS A 138 -11.33 3.51 -0.73
C LYS A 138 -9.97 3.91 -1.30
N LEU A 139 -8.98 3.01 -1.28
CA LEU A 139 -7.67 3.26 -1.86
C LEU A 139 -7.77 3.55 -3.36
N LEU A 140 -8.52 2.75 -4.11
CA LEU A 140 -8.73 3.01 -5.54
C LEU A 140 -9.39 4.37 -5.79
N GLU A 141 -10.43 4.71 -5.03
CA GLU A 141 -11.14 5.97 -5.17
C GLU A 141 -10.28 7.19 -4.86
N LYS A 142 -9.38 7.06 -3.87
CA LYS A 142 -8.50 8.14 -3.46
C LYS A 142 -7.32 8.34 -4.42
N TRP A 143 -6.71 7.27 -4.90
CA TRP A 143 -5.42 7.33 -5.58
C TRP A 143 -5.46 7.03 -7.08
N PHE A 144 -6.49 6.35 -7.58
CA PHE A 144 -6.57 5.82 -8.95
C PHE A 144 -7.89 6.14 -9.66
N LYS A 145 -8.38 7.33 -9.48
CA LYS A 145 -9.55 7.84 -10.22
C LYS A 145 -9.26 7.96 -11.72
#